data_bc6c780835a3afbaf88b575d70e2ede5
#
_entry.id   bc6c780835a3afbaf88b575d70e2ede5
#
_cell.length_a   1.000
_cell.length_b   1.000
_cell.length_c   1.000
_cell.angle_alpha   90.00
_cell.angle_beta   90.00
_cell.angle_gamma   90.00
#
_symmetry.space_group_name_H-M   'P 1'
#
loop_
_entity.id
_entity.type
_entity.pdbx_description
1 polymer ?
#
loop_
_entity_poly.entity_id
_entity_poly.type
_entity_poly.pdbx_seq_one_letter_code
_entity_poly.pdbx_strand_id
1 'polypeptide(L)'
;VQTCALPILFKEVLHNALKSIQESSKQESVHGNFGTASAWNKNKTIVATWIQNHESEIESIIQIVTRCTDLTKEDKDDMLQYIQKKLIDRITEIANSSEYTQTQLSERLANAGMLPMFGFPTRTRNLYLQFPDKLPATDVVNRDMELALNSFAPGHEIVKDKKVYRAVGVADYGRKANVFLKADSLNILRKPLFR
;
A
#
# COMPACT_ATOMS: atom_id res chain seq x y z
N VAL A 1 1.35 -1.24 21.40
CA VAL A 1 0.91 -2.64 21.16
C VAL A 1 0.49 -2.76 19.71
N GLN A 2 1.41 -3.22 18.84
CA GLN A 2 1.08 -3.61 17.46
C GLN A 2 0.41 -4.98 17.52
N THR A 3 -0.86 -5.01 17.82
CA THR A 3 -1.63 -6.24 17.72
C THR A 3 -2.09 -6.41 16.28
N CYS A 4 -2.04 -7.63 15.76
CA CYS A 4 -2.63 -8.00 14.44
C CYS A 4 -4.12 -7.61 14.34
N ALA A 5 -4.74 -7.27 15.45
CA ALA A 5 -6.13 -6.82 15.55
C ALA A 5 -6.38 -5.44 14.92
N LEU A 6 -5.47 -4.47 15.05
CA LEU A 6 -5.66 -3.11 14.52
C LEU A 6 -5.88 -3.04 13.01
N PRO A 7 -5.07 -3.70 12.16
CA PRO A 7 -5.29 -3.68 10.73
C PRO A 7 -6.63 -4.30 10.30
N ILE A 8 -7.09 -5.34 11.00
CA ILE A 8 -8.39 -5.96 10.73
C ILE A 8 -9.51 -5.02 11.13
N LEU A 9 -9.40 -4.39 12.30
CA LEU A 9 -10.34 -3.41 12.81
C LEU A 9 -10.49 -2.22 11.84
N PHE A 10 -9.39 -1.66 11.35
CA PHE A 10 -9.43 -0.54 10.41
C PHE A 10 -10.08 -0.94 9.08
N LYS A 11 -9.82 -2.17 8.60
CA LYS A 11 -10.46 -2.70 7.40
C LYS A 11 -11.97 -2.75 7.55
N GLU A 12 -12.47 -3.29 8.66
CA GLU A 12 -13.92 -3.43 8.92
C GLU A 12 -14.59 -2.06 9.08
N VAL A 13 -13.98 -1.13 9.82
CA VAL A 13 -14.50 0.24 9.98
C VAL A 13 -14.60 0.94 8.62
N LEU A 14 -13.56 0.87 7.78
CA LEU A 14 -13.57 1.48 6.46
C LEU A 14 -14.57 0.79 5.51
N HIS A 15 -14.70 -0.53 5.61
CA HIS A 15 -15.67 -1.29 4.81
C HIS A 15 -17.09 -0.82 5.12
N ASN A 16 -17.46 -0.75 6.38
CA ASN A 16 -18.79 -0.33 6.78
C ASN A 16 -19.06 1.15 6.46
N ALA A 17 -18.09 2.03 6.72
CA ALA A 17 -18.23 3.46 6.44
C ALA A 17 -18.36 3.78 4.93
N LEU A 18 -17.76 2.99 4.05
CA LEU A 18 -17.77 3.21 2.61
C LEU A 18 -18.69 2.26 1.84
N LYS A 19 -19.54 1.49 2.54
CA LYS A 19 -20.42 0.49 1.92
C LYS A 19 -21.29 1.06 0.79
N SER A 20 -21.85 2.24 0.97
CA SER A 20 -22.68 2.90 -0.04
C SER A 20 -21.92 3.29 -1.31
N ILE A 21 -20.60 3.48 -1.22
CA ILE A 21 -19.73 3.80 -2.36
C ILE A 21 -19.29 2.52 -3.08
N GLN A 22 -19.10 1.43 -2.32
CA GLN A 22 -18.61 0.14 -2.83
C GLN A 22 -19.62 -0.53 -3.76
N GLU A 23 -20.91 -0.39 -3.50
CA GLU A 23 -21.99 -0.95 -4.33
C GLU A 23 -21.98 -0.45 -5.77
N SER A 24 -21.35 0.71 -6.02
CA SER A 24 -21.23 1.32 -7.35
C SER A 24 -20.04 0.82 -8.17
N SER A 25 -19.12 0.05 -7.58
CA SER A 25 -17.87 -0.37 -8.22
C SER A 25 -17.83 -1.88 -8.43
N LYS A 26 -17.69 -2.30 -9.71
CA LYS A 26 -17.64 -3.71 -10.11
C LYS A 26 -16.31 -4.43 -9.81
N GLN A 27 -15.33 -3.79 -9.19
CA GLN A 27 -14.00 -4.34 -9.00
C GLN A 27 -13.80 -4.78 -7.55
N GLU A 28 -13.82 -6.09 -7.33
CA GLU A 28 -13.51 -6.67 -6.02
C GLU A 28 -12.00 -6.65 -5.79
N SER A 29 -11.57 -5.93 -4.75
CA SER A 29 -10.20 -5.98 -4.24
C SER A 29 -10.16 -6.84 -2.97
N VAL A 30 -9.14 -7.68 -2.82
CA VAL A 30 -8.92 -8.52 -1.62
C VAL A 30 -8.83 -7.68 -0.33
N HIS A 31 -8.40 -6.43 -0.45
CA HIS A 31 -8.27 -5.49 0.68
C HIS A 31 -9.49 -4.63 0.92
N GLY A 32 -10.55 -4.81 0.14
CA GLY A 32 -11.72 -3.93 0.14
C GLY A 32 -11.60 -2.85 -0.94
N ASN A 33 -12.74 -2.35 -1.37
CA ASN A 33 -12.83 -1.33 -2.40
C ASN A 33 -13.08 0.04 -1.76
N PHE A 34 -12.01 0.73 -1.41
CA PHE A 34 -12.07 2.04 -0.73
C PHE A 34 -11.88 3.21 -1.71
N GLY A 35 -11.90 2.92 -3.01
CA GLY A 35 -11.66 3.90 -4.06
C GLY A 35 -10.17 4.25 -4.23
N THR A 36 -9.92 5.31 -4.99
CA THR A 36 -8.56 5.78 -5.24
C THR A 36 -8.06 6.71 -4.14
N ALA A 37 -6.75 6.77 -3.95
CA ALA A 37 -6.12 7.69 -3.00
C ALA A 37 -6.49 9.17 -3.28
N SER A 38 -6.63 9.55 -4.56
CA SER A 38 -7.06 10.89 -4.96
C SER A 38 -8.52 11.20 -4.60
N ALA A 39 -9.39 10.18 -4.56
CA ALA A 39 -10.79 10.34 -4.17
C ALA A 39 -10.98 10.44 -2.65
N TRP A 40 -9.95 10.10 -1.85
CA TRP A 40 -10.03 10.11 -0.40
C TRP A 40 -10.48 11.45 0.18
N ASN A 41 -9.97 12.56 -0.36
CA ASN A 41 -10.33 13.90 0.12
C ASN A 41 -11.82 14.21 0.02
N LYS A 42 -12.55 13.56 -0.90
CA LYS A 42 -14.00 13.66 -1.02
C LYS A 42 -14.70 12.70 -0.05
N ASN A 43 -14.13 11.53 0.18
CA ASN A 43 -14.74 10.47 0.96
C ASN A 43 -14.47 10.60 2.46
N LYS A 44 -13.43 11.32 2.88
CA LYS A 44 -13.04 11.47 4.28
C LYS A 44 -14.16 12.00 5.19
N THR A 45 -14.96 12.93 4.68
CA THR A 45 -16.10 13.50 5.43
C THR A 45 -17.18 12.47 5.68
N ILE A 46 -17.44 11.57 4.72
CA ILE A 46 -18.41 10.49 4.86
C ILE A 46 -17.95 9.53 5.94
N VAL A 47 -16.66 9.13 5.89
CA VAL A 47 -16.08 8.24 6.91
C VAL A 47 -16.05 8.90 8.28
N ALA A 48 -15.70 10.18 8.37
CA ALA A 48 -15.71 10.92 9.63
C ALA A 48 -17.12 10.96 10.27
N THR A 49 -18.13 11.30 9.48
CA THR A 49 -19.52 11.34 9.94
C THR A 49 -20.01 9.95 10.36
N TRP A 50 -19.64 8.91 9.61
CA TRP A 50 -19.98 7.54 9.95
C TRP A 50 -19.37 7.14 11.30
N ILE A 51 -18.07 7.40 11.51
CA ILE A 51 -17.38 7.09 12.79
C ILE A 51 -18.05 7.78 13.97
N GLN A 52 -18.46 9.04 13.81
CA GLN A 52 -19.12 9.79 14.89
C GLN A 52 -20.51 9.25 15.24
N ASN A 53 -21.23 8.73 14.25
CA ASN A 53 -22.62 8.29 14.43
C ASN A 53 -22.75 6.79 14.78
N HIS A 54 -21.68 5.99 14.65
CA HIS A 54 -21.73 4.53 14.81
C HIS A 54 -20.76 4.03 15.88
N GLU A 55 -20.63 4.75 16.97
CA GLU A 55 -19.70 4.39 18.07
C GLU A 55 -19.98 2.98 18.62
N SER A 56 -21.25 2.65 18.88
CA SER A 56 -21.64 1.32 19.38
C SER A 56 -21.33 0.18 18.41
N GLU A 57 -21.38 0.46 17.10
CA GLU A 57 -21.00 -0.53 16.07
C GLU A 57 -19.48 -0.73 16.06
N ILE A 58 -18.72 0.35 16.19
CA ILE A 58 -17.25 0.29 16.30
C ILE A 58 -16.82 -0.50 17.55
N GLU A 59 -17.45 -0.25 18.68
CA GLU A 59 -17.20 -1.02 19.90
C GLU A 59 -17.49 -2.52 19.72
N SER A 60 -18.59 -2.84 19.03
CA SER A 60 -18.93 -4.23 18.71
C SER A 60 -17.86 -4.90 17.82
N ILE A 61 -17.37 -4.17 16.83
CA ILE A 61 -16.26 -4.65 15.95
C ILE A 61 -14.99 -4.86 16.79
N ILE A 62 -14.65 -3.91 17.68
CA ILE A 62 -13.48 -4.04 18.58
C ILE A 62 -13.62 -5.30 19.44
N GLN A 63 -14.78 -5.55 20.01
CA GLN A 63 -15.02 -6.75 20.81
C GLN A 63 -14.85 -8.04 20.01
N ILE A 64 -15.37 -8.09 18.80
CA ILE A 64 -15.25 -9.26 17.92
C ILE A 64 -13.78 -9.52 17.56
N VAL A 65 -13.06 -8.49 17.10
CA VAL A 65 -11.66 -8.60 16.63
C VAL A 65 -10.71 -8.92 17.77
N THR A 66 -11.01 -8.46 18.98
CA THR A 66 -10.17 -8.68 20.17
C THR A 66 -10.60 -9.88 21.03
N ARG A 67 -11.61 -10.64 20.62
CA ARG A 67 -12.19 -11.74 21.42
C ARG A 67 -11.17 -12.81 21.85
N CYS A 68 -10.17 -13.09 21.03
CA CYS A 68 -9.14 -14.09 21.28
C CYS A 68 -7.79 -13.46 21.62
N THR A 69 -7.78 -12.26 22.20
CA THR A 69 -6.57 -11.55 22.61
C THR A 69 -6.61 -11.24 24.10
N ASP A 70 -5.44 -11.08 24.71
CA ASP A 70 -5.29 -10.72 26.12
C ASP A 70 -5.38 -9.20 26.36
N LEU A 71 -6.08 -8.47 25.48
CA LEU A 71 -6.21 -7.02 25.57
C LEU A 71 -7.15 -6.62 26.71
N THR A 72 -6.70 -5.66 27.50
CA THR A 72 -7.45 -5.08 28.62
C THR A 72 -8.59 -4.19 28.11
N LYS A 73 -9.46 -3.78 29.03
CA LYS A 73 -10.50 -2.81 28.68
C LYS A 73 -9.90 -1.46 28.27
N GLU A 74 -8.84 -1.03 28.95
CA GLU A 74 -8.12 0.21 28.62
C GLU A 74 -7.55 0.19 27.20
N ASP A 75 -6.96 -0.95 26.77
CA ASP A 75 -6.47 -1.10 25.40
C ASP A 75 -7.59 -0.96 24.37
N LYS A 76 -8.80 -1.45 24.67
CA LYS A 76 -9.95 -1.35 23.76
C LYS A 76 -10.51 0.08 23.70
N ASP A 77 -10.52 0.77 24.83
CA ASP A 77 -10.91 2.18 24.90
C ASP A 77 -9.90 3.06 24.14
N ASP A 78 -8.59 2.74 24.21
CA ASP A 78 -7.56 3.40 23.42
C ASP A 78 -7.72 3.16 21.92
N MET A 79 -8.12 1.94 21.51
CA MET A 79 -8.44 1.63 20.11
C MET A 79 -9.61 2.47 19.61
N LEU A 80 -10.67 2.60 20.40
CA LEU A 80 -11.83 3.42 20.06
C LEU A 80 -11.43 4.89 19.91
N GLN A 81 -10.69 5.43 20.86
CA GLN A 81 -10.17 6.80 20.79
C GLN A 81 -9.27 7.03 19.57
N TYR A 82 -8.45 6.06 19.22
CA TYR A 82 -7.60 6.15 18.04
C TYR A 82 -8.45 6.26 16.75
N ILE A 83 -9.50 5.43 16.63
CA ILE A 83 -10.40 5.47 15.47
C ILE A 83 -11.10 6.82 15.39
N GLN A 84 -11.62 7.33 16.52
CA GLN A 84 -12.37 8.58 16.55
C GLN A 84 -11.50 9.82 16.28
N LYS A 85 -10.25 9.83 16.75
CA LYS A 85 -9.42 11.05 16.77
C LYS A 85 -8.29 11.04 15.73
N LYS A 86 -7.71 9.88 15.43
CA LYS A 86 -6.46 9.80 14.67
C LYS A 86 -6.56 9.06 13.33
N LEU A 87 -7.54 8.17 13.17
CA LEU A 87 -7.63 7.31 11.99
C LEU A 87 -7.73 8.12 10.69
N ILE A 88 -8.60 9.12 10.66
CA ILE A 88 -8.84 9.97 9.47
C ILE A 88 -7.58 10.74 9.07
N ASP A 89 -6.88 11.31 10.04
CA ASP A 89 -5.66 12.08 9.78
C ASP A 89 -4.55 11.16 9.25
N ARG A 90 -4.42 9.97 9.85
CA ARG A 90 -3.42 8.99 9.40
C ARG A 90 -3.69 8.48 7.99
N ILE A 91 -4.94 8.20 7.65
CA ILE A 91 -5.32 7.82 6.28
C ILE A 91 -5.05 8.98 5.31
N THR A 92 -5.35 10.21 5.71
CA THR A 92 -5.13 11.39 4.87
C THR A 92 -3.64 11.63 4.61
N GLU A 93 -2.79 11.44 5.63
CA GLU A 93 -1.34 11.50 5.49
C GLU A 93 -0.84 10.48 4.46
N ILE A 94 -1.24 9.21 4.59
CA ILE A 94 -0.84 8.13 3.68
C ILE A 94 -1.39 8.35 2.27
N ALA A 95 -2.65 8.78 2.14
CA ALA A 95 -3.28 9.05 0.85
C ALA A 95 -2.55 10.15 0.06
N ASN A 96 -2.00 11.15 0.74
CA ASN A 96 -1.29 12.28 0.14
C ASN A 96 0.24 12.10 0.11
N SER A 97 0.78 11.05 0.73
CA SER A 97 2.22 10.80 0.76
C SER A 97 2.77 10.44 -0.62
N SER A 98 3.91 10.99 -0.97
CA SER A 98 4.65 10.63 -2.19
C SER A 98 5.43 9.32 -2.08
N GLU A 99 5.53 8.73 -0.88
CA GLU A 99 6.24 7.47 -0.65
C GLU A 99 5.50 6.28 -1.25
N TYR A 100 4.16 6.38 -1.32
CA TYR A 100 3.30 5.31 -1.82
C TYR A 100 2.83 5.66 -3.24
N THR A 101 3.15 4.80 -4.20
CA THR A 101 2.84 5.01 -5.63
C THR A 101 1.51 4.37 -6.07
N GLN A 102 0.90 3.56 -5.22
CA GLN A 102 -0.33 2.85 -5.53
C GLN A 102 -1.50 3.83 -5.73
N THR A 103 -2.28 3.59 -6.78
CA THR A 103 -3.46 4.40 -7.08
C THR A 103 -4.63 4.06 -6.18
N GLN A 104 -4.80 2.78 -5.85
CA GLN A 104 -5.87 2.32 -4.97
C GLN A 104 -5.55 2.64 -3.51
N LEU A 105 -6.55 3.18 -2.80
CA LEU A 105 -6.38 3.54 -1.39
C LEU A 105 -6.11 2.30 -0.53
N SER A 106 -6.82 1.20 -0.78
CA SER A 106 -6.63 -0.05 -0.04
C SER A 106 -5.21 -0.60 -0.12
N GLU A 107 -4.61 -0.58 -1.31
CA GLU A 107 -3.22 -1.00 -1.52
C GLU A 107 -2.23 -0.06 -0.81
N ARG A 108 -2.49 1.25 -0.86
CA ARG A 108 -1.67 2.26 -0.20
C ARG A 108 -1.67 2.08 1.30
N LEU A 109 -2.84 1.88 1.90
CA LEU A 109 -3.00 1.64 3.33
C LEU A 109 -2.39 0.30 3.76
N ALA A 110 -2.49 -0.74 2.93
CA ALA A 110 -1.83 -2.02 3.19
C ALA A 110 -0.30 -1.87 3.18
N ASN A 111 0.27 -1.19 2.19
CA ASN A 111 1.71 -0.92 2.14
C ASN A 111 2.22 -0.04 3.30
N ALA A 112 1.37 0.83 3.83
CA ALA A 112 1.66 1.61 5.03
C ALA A 112 1.47 0.82 6.34
N GLY A 113 1.06 -0.46 6.27
CA GLY A 113 0.84 -1.32 7.42
C GLY A 113 -0.46 -1.04 8.20
N MET A 114 -1.37 -0.23 7.64
CA MET A 114 -2.65 0.05 8.26
C MET A 114 -3.72 -1.01 7.99
N LEU A 115 -3.62 -1.72 6.88
CA LEU A 115 -4.52 -2.83 6.55
C LEU A 115 -3.77 -4.16 6.58
N PRO A 116 -4.49 -5.30 6.82
CA PRO A 116 -3.86 -6.60 6.76
C PRO A 116 -3.32 -6.85 5.35
N MET A 117 -2.09 -7.29 5.26
CA MET A 117 -1.50 -7.69 4.00
C MET A 117 -1.79 -9.17 3.74
N PHE A 118 -2.80 -9.46 2.94
CA PHE A 118 -3.08 -10.81 2.49
C PHE A 118 -2.52 -11.00 1.08
N GLY A 119 -1.41 -11.72 0.98
CA GLY A 119 -0.87 -12.21 -0.30
C GLY A 119 -0.31 -11.15 -1.25
N PHE A 120 -0.15 -9.90 -0.81
CA PHE A 120 0.53 -8.89 -1.63
C PHE A 120 2.01 -8.82 -1.28
N PRO A 121 2.88 -8.73 -2.28
CA PRO A 121 4.27 -8.44 -2.04
C PRO A 121 4.39 -7.05 -1.41
N THR A 122 4.91 -7.00 -0.19
CA THR A 122 5.11 -5.78 0.61
C THR A 122 6.07 -4.80 -0.05
N ARG A 123 6.90 -5.31 -0.95
CA ARG A 123 7.93 -4.56 -1.64
C ARG A 123 7.96 -5.00 -3.10
N THR A 124 7.32 -4.22 -3.95
CA THR A 124 7.41 -4.43 -5.40
C THR A 124 8.48 -3.54 -6.01
N ARG A 125 9.02 -4.00 -7.15
CA ARG A 125 9.91 -3.22 -7.99
C ARG A 125 9.37 -3.18 -9.40
N ASN A 126 9.52 -2.03 -10.02
CA ASN A 126 9.09 -1.79 -11.38
C ASN A 126 10.28 -1.87 -12.32
N LEU A 127 10.16 -2.65 -13.38
CA LEU A 127 11.00 -2.53 -14.55
C LEU A 127 10.33 -1.55 -15.51
N TYR A 128 10.98 -0.43 -15.77
CA TYR A 128 10.54 0.55 -16.74
C TYR A 128 11.01 0.10 -18.12
N LEU A 129 10.08 -0.12 -19.04
CA LEU A 129 10.41 -0.55 -20.40
C LEU A 129 10.90 0.60 -21.27
N GLN A 130 10.52 1.82 -20.90
CA GLN A 130 10.98 3.07 -21.49
C GLN A 130 11.23 4.08 -20.38
N PHE A 131 12.01 5.11 -20.65
CA PHE A 131 12.20 6.20 -19.73
C PHE A 131 10.85 6.95 -19.55
N PRO A 132 10.26 7.00 -18.37
CA PRO A 132 8.96 7.59 -18.18
C PRO A 132 9.05 9.12 -18.17
N ASP A 133 8.20 9.77 -18.96
CA ASP A 133 8.07 11.24 -18.95
C ASP A 133 7.38 11.73 -17.67
N LYS A 134 6.51 10.90 -17.10
CA LYS A 134 5.77 11.19 -15.86
C LYS A 134 5.64 9.95 -15.00
N LEU A 135 5.67 10.15 -13.68
CA LEU A 135 5.35 9.10 -12.70
C LEU A 135 3.93 9.30 -12.15
N PRO A 136 3.19 8.21 -11.89
CA PRO A 136 3.53 6.80 -12.15
C PRO A 136 3.52 6.46 -13.63
N ALA A 137 4.49 5.65 -14.06
CA ALA A 137 4.54 5.16 -15.43
C ALA A 137 3.52 4.04 -15.64
N THR A 138 2.87 4.03 -16.80
CA THR A 138 1.84 3.04 -17.14
C THR A 138 2.41 1.78 -17.77
N ASP A 139 3.53 1.88 -18.47
CA ASP A 139 4.18 0.76 -19.14
C ASP A 139 5.36 0.20 -18.33
N VAL A 140 5.02 -0.57 -17.31
CA VAL A 140 5.99 -1.19 -16.41
C VAL A 140 5.70 -2.68 -16.24
N VAL A 141 6.73 -3.45 -15.90
CA VAL A 141 6.61 -4.81 -15.37
C VAL A 141 6.85 -4.76 -13.87
N ASN A 142 5.86 -5.14 -13.10
CA ASN A 142 5.94 -5.15 -11.64
C ASN A 142 6.23 -6.57 -11.15
N ARG A 143 7.15 -6.72 -10.19
CA ARG A 143 7.47 -7.98 -9.51
C ARG A 143 7.72 -7.74 -8.03
N ASP A 144 7.47 -8.76 -7.23
CA ASP A 144 7.95 -8.80 -5.85
C ASP A 144 9.45 -8.56 -5.80
N MET A 145 9.94 -7.95 -4.72
CA MET A 145 11.34 -7.57 -4.59
C MET A 145 12.29 -8.77 -4.69
N GLU A 146 11.93 -9.92 -4.13
CA GLU A 146 12.76 -11.13 -4.19
C GLU A 146 12.87 -11.65 -5.62
N LEU A 147 11.74 -11.69 -6.34
CA LEU A 147 11.73 -12.05 -7.75
C LEU A 147 12.38 -10.98 -8.63
N ALA A 148 12.21 -9.70 -8.29
CA ALA A 148 12.77 -8.59 -9.03
C ALA A 148 14.30 -8.57 -8.99
N LEU A 149 14.92 -8.92 -7.87
CA LEU A 149 16.37 -9.00 -7.73
C LEU A 149 16.99 -9.96 -8.76
N ASN A 150 16.33 -11.08 -9.00
CA ASN A 150 16.79 -12.05 -10.00
C ASN A 150 16.34 -11.70 -11.41
N SER A 151 15.05 -11.38 -11.58
CA SER A 151 14.45 -11.17 -12.92
C SER A 151 14.87 -9.85 -13.57
N PHE A 152 15.14 -8.80 -12.76
CA PHE A 152 15.50 -7.46 -13.26
C PHE A 152 17.01 -7.17 -13.12
N ALA A 153 17.81 -8.20 -12.82
CA ALA A 153 19.25 -8.03 -12.78
C ALA A 153 19.79 -7.56 -14.14
N PRO A 154 20.75 -6.63 -14.17
CA PRO A 154 21.31 -6.14 -15.42
C PRO A 154 21.81 -7.27 -16.32
N GLY A 155 21.36 -7.28 -17.56
CA GLY A 155 21.66 -8.34 -18.55
C GLY A 155 20.57 -9.41 -18.66
N HIS A 156 19.65 -9.53 -17.73
CA HIS A 156 18.54 -10.47 -17.81
C HIS A 156 17.47 -10.02 -18.81
N GLU A 157 16.84 -10.99 -19.45
CA GLU A 157 15.82 -10.77 -20.45
C GLU A 157 14.42 -11.08 -19.90
N ILE A 158 13.45 -10.22 -20.23
CA ILE A 158 12.07 -10.32 -19.80
C ILE A 158 11.19 -10.21 -21.02
N VAL A 159 10.24 -11.13 -21.14
CA VAL A 159 9.25 -11.11 -22.23
C VAL A 159 7.99 -10.42 -21.75
N LYS A 160 7.57 -9.39 -22.47
CA LYS A 160 6.26 -8.73 -22.30
C LYS A 160 5.69 -8.41 -23.67
N ASP A 161 4.41 -8.71 -23.89
CA ASP A 161 3.68 -8.41 -25.10
C ASP A 161 4.40 -8.91 -26.39
N LYS A 162 4.93 -10.15 -26.34
CA LYS A 162 5.70 -10.81 -27.42
C LYS A 162 7.01 -10.09 -27.80
N LYS A 163 7.50 -9.18 -26.96
CA LYS A 163 8.78 -8.50 -27.12
C LYS A 163 9.71 -8.90 -25.99
N VAL A 164 11.01 -8.96 -26.31
CA VAL A 164 12.06 -9.24 -25.33
C VAL A 164 12.70 -7.92 -24.90
N TYR A 165 12.74 -7.69 -23.60
CA TYR A 165 13.39 -6.52 -23.01
C TYR A 165 14.57 -6.99 -22.17
N ARG A 166 15.71 -6.31 -22.28
CA ARG A 166 16.90 -6.59 -21.49
C ARG A 166 17.07 -5.50 -20.43
N ALA A 167 17.20 -5.89 -19.17
CA ALA A 167 17.50 -4.97 -18.10
C ALA A 167 18.91 -4.37 -18.29
N VAL A 168 19.01 -3.04 -18.34
CA VAL A 168 20.28 -2.36 -18.66
C VAL A 168 20.86 -1.60 -17.47
N GLY A 169 20.11 -1.40 -16.40
CA GLY A 169 20.58 -0.67 -15.23
C GLY A 169 19.49 -0.38 -14.21
N VAL A 170 19.82 0.45 -13.23
CA VAL A 170 18.92 0.88 -12.16
C VAL A 170 18.60 2.37 -12.37
N ALA A 171 17.32 2.71 -12.30
CA ALA A 171 16.84 4.08 -12.34
C ALA A 171 16.44 4.55 -10.95
N ASP A 172 16.93 5.71 -10.53
CA ASP A 172 16.47 6.42 -9.33
C ASP A 172 15.72 7.67 -9.76
N TYR A 173 14.43 7.72 -9.44
CA TYR A 173 13.56 8.88 -9.67
C TYR A 173 13.39 9.69 -8.38
N GLY A 174 14.44 9.77 -7.56
CA GLY A 174 14.44 10.52 -6.31
C GLY A 174 14.23 12.03 -6.49
N ARG A 175 14.06 12.73 -5.37
CA ARG A 175 13.62 14.15 -5.28
C ARG A 175 14.49 15.17 -6.02
N LYS A 176 15.68 14.85 -6.48
CA LYS A 176 16.63 15.86 -7.01
C LYS A 176 17.00 15.73 -8.48
N ALA A 177 16.86 14.57 -9.10
CA ALA A 177 17.08 14.38 -10.54
C ALA A 177 16.65 12.95 -10.92
N ASN A 178 16.15 12.81 -12.14
CA ASN A 178 15.97 11.50 -12.76
C ASN A 178 17.37 10.95 -13.10
N VAL A 179 17.90 10.09 -12.25
CA VAL A 179 19.23 9.51 -12.43
C VAL A 179 19.07 8.10 -12.97
N PHE A 180 19.70 7.85 -14.10
CA PHE A 180 19.84 6.53 -14.68
C PHE A 180 21.29 6.05 -14.49
N LEU A 181 21.45 4.97 -13.72
CA LEU A 181 22.73 4.31 -13.52
C LEU A 181 22.82 3.10 -14.44
N LYS A 182 23.71 3.13 -15.42
CA LYS A 182 24.00 1.97 -16.26
C LYS A 182 24.63 0.85 -15.41
N ALA A 183 24.44 -0.40 -15.83
CA ALA A 183 24.98 -1.57 -15.16
C ALA A 183 26.50 -1.49 -14.94
N ASP A 184 27.23 -0.90 -15.88
CA ASP A 184 28.70 -0.76 -15.81
C ASP A 184 29.17 0.24 -14.74
N SER A 185 28.33 1.20 -14.33
CA SER A 185 28.63 2.12 -13.24
C SER A 185 28.41 1.50 -11.84
N LEU A 186 27.78 0.33 -11.76
CA LEU A 186 27.58 -0.42 -10.52
C LEU A 186 28.79 -1.34 -10.20
N ASN A 187 30.00 -0.83 -10.29
CA ASN A 187 31.23 -1.57 -9.97
C ASN A 187 31.26 -2.19 -8.57
N ILE A 188 30.40 -1.72 -7.67
CA ILE A 188 30.24 -2.25 -6.31
C ILE A 188 29.74 -3.70 -6.32
N LEU A 189 28.97 -4.10 -7.34
CA LEU A 189 28.44 -5.47 -7.47
C LEU A 189 29.45 -6.48 -8.05
N ARG A 190 30.62 -6.03 -8.52
CA ARG A 190 31.69 -6.92 -9.01
C ARG A 190 32.66 -7.39 -7.93
N LYS A 191 32.62 -6.81 -6.74
CA LYS A 191 33.42 -7.32 -5.61
C LYS A 191 32.71 -8.54 -5.01
N PRO A 192 33.37 -9.73 -4.97
CA PRO A 192 32.79 -10.87 -4.28
C PRO A 192 32.54 -10.49 -2.83
N LEU A 193 31.32 -10.71 -2.36
CA LEU A 193 30.90 -10.46 -0.97
C LEU A 193 31.56 -11.40 0.04
N PHE A 194 32.25 -12.43 -0.44
CA PHE A 194 32.94 -13.42 0.38
C PHE A 194 34.38 -13.60 -0.13
N ARG A 195 35.33 -13.43 0.77
CA ARG A 195 36.65 -14.01 0.71
C ARG A 195 36.66 -15.31 1.48
#